data_7969b978d72ded0405a9fb205e53b291
#
_entry.id   7969b978d72ded0405a9fb205e53b291
#
_cell.length_a   1.000
_cell.length_b   1.000
_cell.length_c   1.000
_cell.angle_alpha   90.00
_cell.angle_beta   90.00
_cell.angle_gamma   90.00
#
_symmetry.space_group_name_H-M   'P 1'
#
loop_
_entity.id
_entity.type
_entity.pdbx_description
1 polymer ?
#
loop_
_entity_poly.entity_id
_entity_poly.type
_entity_poly.pdbx_seq_one_letter_code
_entity_poly.pdbx_strand_id
1 'polypeptide(L)'
;MIILFVFHCIQRSNDYHDTSLTKIASATALRKALKEKQDVHDYLLDMSYYDHLYDQSNFFDYLKYQIIIQSPTQLKKIHLVNEGIENLLKKVIFDTNSYEELVNLLTSKRYTKTRIQRMLLHILMNNTKDEIKNCFPIDYILVLKMNQKGQKYLKTIKKQCSYHIITNLSSYKHPALDLEIKSSKLLSLIDHQMIKKEFQNIPVIELSKR
;
A
#
# COMPACT_ATOMS: atom_id res chain seq x y z
N MET A 1 -0.81 34.20 -9.47
CA MET A 1 -0.15 33.75 -8.23
C MET A 1 0.86 32.70 -8.63
N ILE A 2 2.17 33.02 -8.54
CA ILE A 2 3.24 32.08 -8.87
C ILE A 2 3.41 31.18 -7.65
N ILE A 3 3.11 29.89 -7.77
CA ILE A 3 3.38 28.92 -6.72
C ILE A 3 4.87 28.58 -6.81
N LEU A 4 5.65 29.07 -5.88
CA LEU A 4 7.07 28.73 -5.74
C LEU A 4 7.14 27.36 -5.06
N PHE A 5 7.50 26.32 -5.80
CA PHE A 5 7.84 25.03 -5.20
C PHE A 5 9.25 25.11 -4.61
N VAL A 6 9.35 25.07 -3.29
CA VAL A 6 10.63 24.94 -2.61
C VAL A 6 10.90 23.46 -2.41
N PHE A 7 11.91 22.94 -3.10
CA PHE A 7 12.37 21.56 -2.92
C PHE A 7 13.21 21.46 -1.65
N HIS A 8 12.70 20.76 -0.64
CA HIS A 8 13.49 20.40 0.54
C HIS A 8 14.05 18.99 0.34
N CYS A 9 15.36 18.91 0.07
CA CYS A 9 16.08 17.65 0.04
C CYS A 9 16.56 17.31 1.44
N ILE A 10 16.09 16.21 1.99
CA ILE A 10 16.59 15.64 3.24
C ILE A 10 17.59 14.55 2.87
N GLN A 11 18.87 14.77 3.25
CA GLN A 11 19.89 13.75 3.06
C GLN A 11 19.61 12.55 3.96
N ARG A 12 19.60 11.37 3.38
CA ARG A 12 19.43 10.13 4.11
C ARG A 12 20.67 9.83 4.94
N SER A 13 20.50 9.49 6.22
CA SER A 13 21.61 9.19 7.13
C SER A 13 22.07 7.74 7.07
N ASN A 14 21.24 6.81 6.54
CA ASN A 14 21.49 5.37 6.50
C ASN A 14 21.44 4.84 5.08
N ASP A 15 22.21 3.78 4.81
CA ASP A 15 22.12 3.07 3.53
C ASP A 15 20.73 2.48 3.27
N TYR A 16 20.39 2.35 1.99
CA TYR A 16 19.05 1.89 1.60
C TYR A 16 18.72 0.48 2.10
N HIS A 17 19.72 -0.37 2.20
CA HIS A 17 19.61 -1.78 2.64
C HIS A 17 20.07 -2.00 4.08
N ASP A 18 20.35 -0.93 4.83
CA ASP A 18 20.72 -1.06 6.24
C ASP A 18 19.56 -1.66 7.04
N THR A 19 19.82 -2.80 7.68
CA THR A 19 18.86 -3.53 8.52
C THR A 19 19.16 -3.38 10.01
N SER A 20 20.14 -2.55 10.39
CA SER A 20 20.50 -2.29 11.78
C SER A 20 19.56 -1.30 12.44
N LEU A 21 19.29 -1.50 13.73
CA LEU A 21 18.60 -0.54 14.57
C LEU A 21 19.62 0.44 15.14
N THR A 22 19.89 1.52 14.39
CA THR A 22 20.72 2.64 14.84
C THR A 22 19.83 3.78 15.31
N LYS A 23 20.40 4.92 15.73
CA LYS A 23 19.65 6.11 16.20
C LYS A 23 18.52 6.52 15.24
N ILE A 24 18.70 6.29 13.92
CA ILE A 24 17.67 6.48 12.89
C ILE A 24 17.59 5.15 12.12
N ALA A 25 16.52 4.41 12.29
CA ALA A 25 16.33 3.13 11.63
C ALA A 25 15.60 3.26 10.28
N SER A 26 15.95 2.43 9.31
CA SER A 26 15.23 2.32 8.05
C SER A 26 13.88 1.61 8.24
N ALA A 27 12.89 1.88 7.39
CA ALA A 27 11.62 1.15 7.42
C ALA A 27 11.82 -0.37 7.21
N THR A 28 12.88 -0.78 6.50
CA THR A 28 13.24 -2.19 6.30
C THR A 28 13.75 -2.80 7.61
N ALA A 29 14.63 -2.07 8.33
CA ALA A 29 15.14 -2.50 9.63
C ALA A 29 13.98 -2.66 10.65
N LEU A 30 13.08 -1.68 10.72
CA LEU A 30 11.91 -1.74 11.61
C LEU A 30 10.98 -2.90 11.31
N ARG A 31 10.64 -3.15 10.02
CA ARG A 31 9.83 -4.31 9.66
C ARG A 31 10.49 -5.63 10.02
N LYS A 32 11.82 -5.74 9.86
CA LYS A 32 12.58 -6.92 10.27
C LYS A 32 12.54 -7.09 11.78
N ALA A 33 12.84 -6.04 12.54
CA ALA A 33 12.81 -6.07 13.99
C ALA A 33 11.43 -6.45 14.56
N LEU A 34 10.36 -5.89 13.98
CA LEU A 34 8.97 -6.27 14.34
C LEU A 34 8.69 -7.75 14.06
N LYS A 35 9.12 -8.29 12.93
CA LYS A 35 8.99 -9.73 12.62
C LYS A 35 9.77 -10.61 13.61
N GLU A 36 10.94 -10.14 14.06
CA GLU A 36 11.79 -10.81 15.05
C GLU A 36 11.37 -10.52 16.51
N LYS A 37 10.27 -9.79 16.72
CA LYS A 37 9.73 -9.37 18.04
C LYS A 37 10.75 -8.59 18.88
N GLN A 38 11.63 -7.83 18.22
CA GLN A 38 12.55 -6.91 18.90
C GLN A 38 11.81 -5.66 19.35
N ASP A 39 12.33 -5.01 20.40
CA ASP A 39 11.79 -3.76 20.88
C ASP A 39 12.08 -2.62 19.88
N VAL A 40 11.04 -1.91 19.46
CA VAL A 40 11.09 -0.80 18.51
C VAL A 40 10.37 0.45 19.02
N HIS A 41 10.08 0.52 20.32
CA HIS A 41 9.35 1.62 20.94
C HIS A 41 9.97 2.98 20.67
N ASP A 42 11.30 3.08 20.65
CA ASP A 42 12.02 4.34 20.42
C ASP A 42 11.87 4.88 18.99
N TYR A 43 11.41 4.06 18.06
CA TYR A 43 11.28 4.40 16.65
C TYR A 43 9.86 4.65 16.18
N LEU A 44 8.87 4.23 16.95
CA LEU A 44 7.46 4.23 16.56
C LEU A 44 6.64 5.07 17.55
N LEU A 45 5.85 6.00 17.02
CA LEU A 45 5.05 6.91 17.83
C LEU A 45 3.90 6.21 18.58
N ASP A 46 3.40 5.12 18.03
CA ASP A 46 2.26 4.39 18.60
C ASP A 46 2.35 2.92 18.17
N MET A 47 2.55 2.04 19.14
CA MET A 47 2.68 0.60 18.92
C MET A 47 1.35 -0.09 18.60
N SER A 48 0.21 0.52 18.95
CA SER A 48 -1.11 -0.08 18.71
C SER A 48 -1.42 -0.30 17.23
N TYR A 49 -0.76 0.43 16.32
CA TYR A 49 -0.86 0.23 14.87
C TYR A 49 -0.09 -0.99 14.37
N TYR A 50 0.75 -1.61 15.19
CA TYR A 50 1.65 -2.69 14.79
C TYR A 50 1.34 -4.02 15.46
N ASP A 51 0.23 -4.10 16.20
CA ASP A 51 -0.23 -5.33 16.85
C ASP A 51 -0.45 -6.48 15.84
N HIS A 52 -0.73 -6.12 14.60
CA HIS A 52 -0.92 -7.06 13.49
C HIS A 52 -0.06 -6.67 12.30
N LEU A 53 1.02 -7.43 12.07
CA LEU A 53 1.84 -7.30 10.86
C LEU A 53 1.25 -8.16 9.74
N TYR A 54 0.65 -7.50 8.75
CA TYR A 54 0.19 -8.18 7.56
C TYR A 54 1.29 -8.21 6.50
N ASP A 55 1.50 -9.41 5.94
CA ASP A 55 2.45 -9.65 4.87
C ASP A 55 1.70 -10.23 3.66
N GLN A 56 2.23 -10.06 2.46
CA GLN A 56 1.63 -10.63 1.25
C GLN A 56 1.57 -12.16 1.30
N SER A 57 2.44 -12.81 2.07
CA SER A 57 2.43 -14.25 2.31
C SER A 57 1.14 -14.74 2.98
N ASN A 58 0.49 -13.91 3.80
CA ASN A 58 -0.79 -14.24 4.43
C ASN A 58 -1.92 -14.45 3.42
N PHE A 59 -1.75 -13.97 2.19
CA PHE A 59 -2.73 -14.07 1.12
C PHE A 59 -2.33 -15.09 0.06
N PHE A 60 -1.34 -15.94 0.29
CA PHE A 60 -0.80 -16.83 -0.72
C PHE A 60 -1.86 -17.77 -1.30
N ASP A 61 -2.72 -18.36 -0.47
CA ASP A 61 -3.77 -19.28 -0.93
C ASP A 61 -4.81 -18.58 -1.81
N TYR A 62 -5.19 -17.33 -1.46
CA TYR A 62 -6.08 -16.52 -2.29
C TYR A 62 -5.42 -16.13 -3.61
N LEU A 63 -4.13 -15.81 -3.59
CA LEU A 63 -3.35 -15.52 -4.79
C LEU A 63 -3.23 -16.76 -5.69
N LYS A 64 -2.92 -17.91 -5.10
CA LYS A 64 -2.84 -19.22 -5.80
C LYS A 64 -4.17 -19.53 -6.46
N TYR A 65 -5.27 -19.39 -5.74
CA TYR A 65 -6.62 -19.55 -6.27
C TYR A 65 -6.85 -18.61 -7.47
N GLN A 66 -6.57 -17.33 -7.37
CA GLN A 66 -6.74 -16.36 -8.47
C GLN A 66 -5.93 -16.74 -9.71
N ILE A 67 -4.69 -17.19 -9.54
CA ILE A 67 -3.85 -17.62 -10.66
C ILE A 67 -4.41 -18.90 -11.31
N ILE A 68 -4.92 -19.83 -10.51
CA ILE A 68 -5.44 -21.13 -11.03
C ILE A 68 -6.72 -20.92 -11.83
N ILE A 69 -7.69 -20.16 -11.33
CA ILE A 69 -8.99 -20.03 -11.97
C ILE A 69 -8.98 -19.15 -13.22
N GLN A 70 -8.14 -18.12 -13.26
CA GLN A 70 -8.08 -17.21 -14.40
C GLN A 70 -7.35 -17.84 -15.58
N SER A 71 -7.86 -17.66 -16.80
CA SER A 71 -7.14 -18.05 -18.02
C SER A 71 -5.91 -17.15 -18.25
N PRO A 72 -4.91 -17.57 -19.04
CA PRO A 72 -3.79 -16.70 -19.40
C PRO A 72 -4.24 -15.36 -20.03
N THR A 73 -5.31 -15.39 -20.82
CA THR A 73 -5.87 -14.18 -21.44
C THR A 73 -6.50 -13.24 -20.42
N GLN A 74 -7.09 -13.74 -19.35
CA GLN A 74 -7.58 -12.94 -18.24
C GLN A 74 -6.42 -12.36 -17.42
N LEU A 75 -5.43 -13.18 -17.07
CA LEU A 75 -4.23 -12.72 -16.36
C LEU A 75 -3.51 -11.61 -17.13
N LYS A 76 -3.42 -11.71 -18.47
CA LYS A 76 -2.80 -10.69 -19.32
C LYS A 76 -3.46 -9.31 -19.24
N LYS A 77 -4.73 -9.23 -18.85
CA LYS A 77 -5.44 -7.95 -18.63
C LYS A 77 -5.06 -7.29 -17.32
N ILE A 78 -4.49 -8.02 -16.37
CA ILE A 78 -4.09 -7.50 -15.06
C ILE A 78 -2.91 -6.53 -15.22
N HIS A 79 -2.93 -5.48 -14.40
CA HIS A 79 -1.85 -4.49 -14.39
C HIS A 79 -0.50 -5.15 -14.06
N LEU A 80 0.57 -4.73 -14.76
CA LEU A 80 1.92 -5.27 -14.71
C LEU A 80 2.11 -6.70 -15.26
N VAL A 81 1.06 -7.43 -15.63
CA VAL A 81 1.19 -8.73 -16.32
C VAL A 81 1.43 -8.48 -17.80
N ASN A 82 2.66 -8.73 -18.25
CA ASN A 82 3.11 -8.46 -19.62
C ASN A 82 4.07 -9.57 -20.09
N GLU A 83 4.33 -9.59 -21.39
CA GLU A 83 5.48 -10.30 -21.99
C GLU A 83 5.51 -11.81 -21.75
N GLY A 84 4.34 -12.43 -21.59
CA GLY A 84 4.23 -13.88 -21.46
C GLY A 84 4.40 -14.42 -20.03
N ILE A 85 4.54 -13.53 -19.01
CA ILE A 85 4.67 -13.96 -17.61
C ILE A 85 3.42 -14.70 -17.12
N GLU A 86 2.26 -14.44 -17.73
CA GLU A 86 1.02 -15.17 -17.45
C GLU A 86 1.14 -16.68 -17.70
N ASN A 87 1.90 -17.07 -18.73
CA ASN A 87 2.13 -18.49 -19.04
C ASN A 87 3.10 -19.12 -18.02
N LEU A 88 4.13 -18.38 -17.61
CA LEU A 88 5.05 -18.83 -16.56
C LEU A 88 4.31 -19.01 -15.24
N LEU A 89 3.46 -18.04 -14.84
CA LEU A 89 2.62 -18.14 -13.65
C LEU A 89 1.80 -19.43 -13.64
N LYS A 90 1.12 -19.74 -14.75
CA LYS A 90 0.33 -20.96 -14.90
C LYS A 90 1.16 -22.23 -14.77
N LYS A 91 2.41 -22.19 -15.25
CA LYS A 91 3.30 -23.35 -15.19
C LYS A 91 3.81 -23.61 -13.77
N VAL A 92 4.23 -22.56 -13.05
CA VAL A 92 4.92 -22.74 -11.77
C VAL A 92 3.98 -22.81 -10.57
N ILE A 93 2.75 -22.31 -10.67
CA ILE A 93 1.86 -22.16 -9.51
C ILE A 93 1.51 -23.50 -8.84
N PHE A 94 1.49 -24.61 -9.58
CA PHE A 94 1.16 -25.91 -9.03
C PHE A 94 2.30 -26.52 -8.21
N ASP A 95 3.53 -26.14 -8.54
CA ASP A 95 4.75 -26.62 -7.90
C ASP A 95 5.24 -25.73 -6.76
N THR A 96 4.52 -24.60 -6.47
CA THR A 96 4.88 -23.65 -5.42
C THR A 96 4.01 -23.82 -4.18
N ASN A 97 4.66 -23.80 -3.00
CA ASN A 97 4.03 -23.98 -1.69
C ASN A 97 4.08 -22.72 -0.82
N SER A 98 4.80 -21.68 -1.26
CA SER A 98 4.89 -20.43 -0.52
C SER A 98 4.95 -19.21 -1.44
N TYR A 99 4.60 -18.05 -0.89
CA TYR A 99 4.70 -16.77 -1.58
C TYR A 99 6.15 -16.44 -1.97
N GLU A 100 7.09 -16.70 -1.07
CA GLU A 100 8.52 -16.44 -1.29
C GLU A 100 9.08 -17.31 -2.42
N GLU A 101 8.70 -18.58 -2.46
CA GLU A 101 9.09 -19.51 -3.52
C GLU A 101 8.56 -19.04 -4.88
N LEU A 102 7.28 -18.66 -4.95
CA LEU A 102 6.68 -18.09 -6.17
C LEU A 102 7.42 -16.84 -6.64
N VAL A 103 7.69 -15.90 -5.73
CA VAL A 103 8.43 -14.68 -6.05
C VAL A 103 9.83 -14.99 -6.58
N ASN A 104 10.54 -15.94 -5.96
CA ASN A 104 11.91 -16.32 -6.37
C ASN A 104 11.92 -16.97 -7.76
N LEU A 105 10.99 -17.86 -8.05
CA LEU A 105 10.86 -18.53 -9.36
C LEU A 105 10.53 -17.54 -10.50
N LEU A 106 9.76 -16.50 -10.21
CA LEU A 106 9.38 -15.49 -11.20
C LEU A 106 10.44 -14.39 -11.35
N THR A 107 11.35 -14.24 -10.38
CA THR A 107 12.38 -13.18 -10.39
C THR A 107 13.46 -13.51 -11.43
N SER A 108 13.83 -12.53 -12.24
CA SER A 108 14.86 -12.64 -13.28
C SER A 108 15.54 -11.28 -13.49
N LYS A 109 16.57 -11.23 -14.34
CA LYS A 109 17.21 -9.96 -14.74
C LYS A 109 16.20 -8.95 -15.30
N ARG A 110 15.15 -9.44 -15.97
CA ARG A 110 14.09 -8.61 -16.59
C ARG A 110 12.99 -8.23 -15.58
N TYR A 111 12.69 -9.12 -14.65
CA TYR A 111 11.63 -8.97 -13.64
C TYR A 111 12.25 -8.94 -12.26
N THR A 112 12.48 -7.74 -11.75
CA THR A 112 13.01 -7.57 -10.38
C THR A 112 12.00 -8.07 -9.34
N LYS A 113 12.50 -8.48 -8.18
CA LYS A 113 11.68 -8.94 -7.05
C LYS A 113 10.53 -7.97 -6.72
N THR A 114 10.81 -6.68 -6.64
CA THR A 114 9.80 -5.66 -6.34
C THR A 114 8.73 -5.55 -7.43
N ARG A 115 9.11 -5.70 -8.70
CA ARG A 115 8.15 -5.72 -9.82
C ARG A 115 7.23 -6.93 -9.74
N ILE A 116 7.79 -8.12 -9.44
CA ILE A 116 7.00 -9.34 -9.24
C ILE A 116 6.03 -9.18 -8.08
N GLN A 117 6.49 -8.71 -6.93
CA GLN A 117 5.63 -8.50 -5.76
C GLN A 117 4.44 -7.56 -6.05
N ARG A 118 4.68 -6.47 -6.78
CA ARG A 118 3.60 -5.55 -7.22
C ARG A 118 2.64 -6.24 -8.18
N MET A 119 3.15 -6.99 -9.15
CA MET A 119 2.33 -7.73 -10.10
C MET A 119 1.43 -8.74 -9.39
N LEU A 120 1.98 -9.54 -8.47
CA LEU A 120 1.23 -10.51 -7.69
C LEU A 120 0.13 -9.86 -6.84
N LEU A 121 0.41 -8.67 -6.27
CA LEU A 121 -0.61 -7.89 -5.56
C LEU A 121 -1.75 -7.47 -6.50
N HIS A 122 -1.45 -7.02 -7.73
CA HIS A 122 -2.49 -6.69 -8.71
C HIS A 122 -3.28 -7.92 -9.15
N ILE A 123 -2.67 -9.10 -9.26
CA ILE A 123 -3.38 -10.36 -9.54
C ILE A 123 -4.31 -10.70 -8.38
N LEU A 124 -3.81 -10.66 -7.14
CA LEU A 124 -4.59 -10.93 -5.93
C LEU A 124 -5.84 -10.03 -5.85
N MET A 125 -5.66 -8.74 -6.14
CA MET A 125 -6.72 -7.74 -6.14
C MET A 125 -7.55 -7.76 -7.44
N ASN A 126 -7.17 -8.52 -8.44
CA ASN A 126 -7.79 -8.52 -9.78
C ASN A 126 -7.91 -7.09 -10.36
N ASN A 127 -6.82 -6.31 -10.30
CA ASN A 127 -6.77 -4.94 -10.82
C ASN A 127 -6.35 -4.95 -12.28
N THR A 128 -7.25 -4.57 -13.16
CA THR A 128 -6.95 -4.52 -14.61
C THR A 128 -6.13 -3.29 -15.00
N LYS A 129 -5.52 -3.33 -16.19
CA LYS A 129 -4.79 -2.19 -16.76
C LYS A 129 -5.68 -0.96 -16.93
N ASP A 130 -6.94 -1.17 -17.32
CA ASP A 130 -7.89 -0.09 -17.54
C ASP A 130 -8.36 0.53 -16.21
N GLU A 131 -8.62 -0.28 -15.18
CA GLU A 131 -8.93 0.22 -13.84
C GLU A 131 -7.82 1.12 -13.31
N ILE A 132 -6.55 0.69 -13.42
CA ILE A 132 -5.42 1.50 -12.95
C ILE A 132 -5.26 2.77 -13.80
N LYS A 133 -5.47 2.70 -15.12
CA LYS A 133 -5.42 3.88 -15.98
C LYS A 133 -6.48 4.91 -15.59
N ASN A 134 -7.68 4.46 -15.25
CA ASN A 134 -8.79 5.32 -14.86
C ASN A 134 -8.61 5.97 -13.47
N CYS A 135 -7.61 5.54 -12.69
CA CYS A 135 -7.26 6.20 -11.43
C CYS A 135 -6.54 7.55 -11.62
N PHE A 136 -6.20 7.92 -12.84
CA PHE A 136 -5.48 9.16 -13.14
C PHE A 136 -6.28 10.07 -14.08
N PRO A 137 -6.20 11.40 -13.89
CA PRO A 137 -5.47 12.11 -12.84
C PRO A 137 -6.18 12.05 -11.48
N ILE A 138 -5.40 12.12 -10.39
CA ILE A 138 -5.94 12.25 -9.03
C ILE A 138 -6.31 13.72 -8.81
N ASP A 139 -7.53 13.98 -8.38
CA ASP A 139 -8.09 15.32 -8.18
C ASP A 139 -8.56 15.59 -6.74
N TYR A 140 -8.14 14.74 -5.81
CA TYR A 140 -8.49 14.86 -4.39
C TYR A 140 -7.27 14.74 -3.47
N ILE A 141 -7.42 15.22 -2.25
CA ILE A 141 -6.49 15.09 -1.14
C ILE A 141 -7.23 14.43 0.02
N LEU A 142 -6.83 13.21 0.39
CA LEU A 142 -7.38 12.52 1.56
C LEU A 142 -6.58 12.91 2.80
N VAL A 143 -7.25 13.53 3.76
CA VAL A 143 -6.65 13.94 5.04
C VAL A 143 -6.81 12.81 6.04
N LEU A 144 -5.69 12.16 6.41
CA LEU A 144 -5.67 11.03 7.35
C LEU A 144 -5.60 11.47 8.80
N LYS A 145 -4.86 12.56 9.09
CA LYS A 145 -4.64 13.06 10.45
C LYS A 145 -4.39 14.56 10.42
N MET A 146 -4.82 15.26 11.45
CA MET A 146 -4.56 16.69 11.60
C MET A 146 -4.53 17.08 13.09
N ASN A 147 -3.85 18.17 13.40
CA ASN A 147 -3.98 18.85 14.69
C ASN A 147 -4.94 20.05 14.57
N GLN A 148 -5.20 20.75 15.68
CA GLN A 148 -6.10 21.90 15.68
C GLN A 148 -5.65 23.03 14.73
N LYS A 149 -4.33 23.25 14.58
CA LYS A 149 -3.79 24.24 13.62
C LYS A 149 -4.09 23.81 12.19
N GLY A 150 -3.86 22.53 11.87
CA GLY A 150 -4.19 21.94 10.56
C GLY A 150 -5.68 22.04 10.24
N GLN A 151 -6.56 21.78 11.23
CA GLN A 151 -8.01 21.93 11.05
C GLN A 151 -8.40 23.37 10.71
N LYS A 152 -7.86 24.35 11.40
CA LYS A 152 -8.09 25.79 11.10
C LYS A 152 -7.58 26.12 9.70
N TYR A 153 -6.38 25.69 9.36
CA TYR A 153 -5.79 25.91 8.04
C TYR A 153 -6.62 25.29 6.92
N LEU A 154 -7.06 24.04 7.05
CA LEU A 154 -7.92 23.39 6.07
C LEU A 154 -9.23 24.15 5.83
N LYS A 155 -9.82 24.73 6.87
CA LYS A 155 -11.03 25.57 6.71
C LYS A 155 -10.77 26.80 5.84
N THR A 156 -9.59 27.39 5.92
CA THR A 156 -9.25 28.58 5.12
C THR A 156 -8.96 28.24 3.67
N ILE A 157 -8.23 27.13 3.42
CA ILE A 157 -7.79 26.78 2.05
C ILE A 157 -8.83 26.00 1.25
N LYS A 158 -9.80 25.34 1.90
CA LYS A 158 -10.75 24.43 1.24
C LYS A 158 -11.48 25.07 0.05
N LYS A 159 -11.79 26.39 0.15
CA LYS A 159 -12.48 27.13 -0.92
C LYS A 159 -11.56 27.58 -2.06
N GLN A 160 -10.24 27.60 -1.83
CA GLN A 160 -9.24 28.07 -2.78
C GLN A 160 -8.46 26.91 -3.41
N CYS A 161 -8.57 25.71 -2.86
CA CYS A 161 -7.89 24.52 -3.36
C CYS A 161 -8.60 24.00 -4.60
N SER A 162 -7.84 23.74 -5.66
CA SER A 162 -8.35 23.13 -6.91
C SER A 162 -8.64 21.65 -6.75
N TYR A 163 -8.11 21.01 -5.70
CA TYR A 163 -8.34 19.60 -5.38
C TYR A 163 -9.46 19.45 -4.35
N HIS A 164 -10.22 18.38 -4.45
CA HIS A 164 -11.22 18.04 -3.44
C HIS A 164 -10.55 17.58 -2.15
N ILE A 165 -10.69 18.35 -1.06
CA ILE A 165 -10.18 17.95 0.26
C ILE A 165 -11.23 17.10 0.94
N ILE A 166 -10.93 15.82 1.13
CA ILE A 166 -11.82 14.83 1.74
C ILE A 166 -11.23 14.31 3.06
N THR A 167 -12.10 14.02 3.99
CA THR A 167 -11.77 13.49 5.32
C THR A 167 -12.39 12.13 5.58
N ASN A 168 -13.19 11.66 4.63
CA ASN A 168 -13.84 10.35 4.68
C ASN A 168 -13.93 9.82 3.25
N LEU A 169 -13.61 8.54 3.06
CA LEU A 169 -13.62 7.85 1.77
C LEU A 169 -15.00 7.88 1.10
N SER A 170 -16.08 7.80 1.88
CA SER A 170 -17.45 7.82 1.35
C SER A 170 -17.93 9.18 0.87
N SER A 171 -17.20 10.26 1.18
CA SER A 171 -17.59 11.63 0.84
C SER A 171 -17.30 12.04 -0.60
N TYR A 172 -16.52 11.24 -1.32
CA TYR A 172 -16.12 11.51 -2.69
C TYR A 172 -16.03 10.21 -3.49
N LYS A 173 -16.34 10.26 -4.79
CA LYS A 173 -16.25 9.11 -5.69
C LYS A 173 -15.11 9.30 -6.68
N HIS A 174 -14.14 8.42 -6.64
CA HIS A 174 -13.03 8.42 -7.57
C HIS A 174 -12.47 6.99 -7.71
N PRO A 175 -12.08 6.53 -8.92
CA PRO A 175 -11.58 5.16 -9.12
C PRO A 175 -10.38 4.79 -8.22
N ALA A 176 -9.52 5.75 -7.87
CA ALA A 176 -8.42 5.50 -6.94
C ALA A 176 -8.90 5.21 -5.51
N LEU A 177 -10.00 5.85 -5.05
CA LEU A 177 -10.63 5.52 -3.76
C LEU A 177 -11.29 4.14 -3.78
N ASP A 178 -11.83 3.72 -4.92
CA ASP A 178 -12.38 2.37 -5.07
C ASP A 178 -11.28 1.30 -4.91
N LEU A 179 -10.03 1.58 -5.38
CA LEU A 179 -8.88 0.70 -5.13
C LEU A 179 -8.48 0.68 -3.65
N GLU A 180 -8.51 1.82 -2.97
CA GLU A 180 -8.27 1.91 -1.52
C GLU A 180 -9.26 1.02 -0.76
N ILE A 181 -10.56 1.21 -1.03
CA ILE A 181 -11.63 0.40 -0.44
C ILE A 181 -11.45 -1.10 -0.77
N LYS A 182 -11.05 -1.42 -2.00
CA LYS A 182 -10.79 -2.81 -2.44
C LYS A 182 -9.64 -3.43 -1.65
N SER A 183 -8.58 -2.67 -1.36
CA SER A 183 -7.46 -3.14 -0.54
C SER A 183 -7.87 -3.38 0.91
N SER A 184 -8.68 -2.51 1.50
CA SER A 184 -9.21 -2.69 2.85
C SER A 184 -10.16 -3.90 2.96
N LYS A 185 -10.96 -4.16 1.90
CA LYS A 185 -11.76 -5.38 1.81
C LYS A 185 -10.89 -6.63 1.75
N LEU A 186 -9.77 -6.60 1.02
CA LEU A 186 -8.84 -7.72 0.98
C LEU A 186 -8.23 -7.97 2.36
N LEU A 187 -7.75 -6.92 3.05
CA LEU A 187 -7.21 -7.02 4.40
C LEU A 187 -8.25 -7.56 5.40
N SER A 188 -9.54 -7.28 5.19
CA SER A 188 -10.61 -7.80 6.06
C SER A 188 -10.79 -9.32 6.00
N LEU A 189 -10.19 -10.02 5.04
CA LEU A 189 -10.14 -11.49 5.03
C LEU A 189 -9.30 -12.04 6.19
N ILE A 190 -8.35 -11.24 6.69
CA ILE A 190 -7.47 -11.60 7.81
C ILE A 190 -7.88 -10.85 9.08
N ASP A 191 -8.14 -9.54 8.98
CA ASP A 191 -8.63 -8.70 10.07
C ASP A 191 -10.02 -8.14 9.74
N HIS A 192 -11.06 -8.78 10.26
CA HIS A 192 -12.45 -8.40 10.03
C HIS A 192 -12.81 -6.97 10.49
N GLN A 193 -11.96 -6.32 11.30
CA GLN A 193 -12.19 -4.95 11.77
C GLN A 193 -11.69 -3.89 10.79
N MET A 194 -10.79 -4.27 9.86
CA MET A 194 -10.14 -3.30 8.96
C MET A 194 -11.14 -2.49 8.13
N ILE A 195 -12.15 -3.15 7.57
CA ILE A 195 -13.13 -2.44 6.74
C ILE A 195 -13.97 -1.44 7.56
N LYS A 196 -14.30 -1.78 8.81
CA LYS A 196 -15.03 -0.86 9.70
C LYS A 196 -14.16 0.34 10.07
N LYS A 197 -12.89 0.09 10.40
CA LYS A 197 -11.91 1.15 10.72
C LYS A 197 -11.76 2.12 9.55
N GLU A 198 -11.65 1.61 8.32
CA GLU A 198 -11.47 2.42 7.11
C GLU A 198 -12.64 3.38 6.86
N PHE A 199 -13.88 2.87 6.94
CA PHE A 199 -15.07 3.70 6.74
C PHE A 199 -15.42 4.61 7.92
N GLN A 200 -14.97 4.28 9.13
CA GLN A 200 -15.15 5.07 10.34
C GLN A 200 -14.02 6.06 10.59
N ASN A 201 -12.95 6.01 9.78
CA ASN A 201 -11.80 6.89 9.94
C ASN A 201 -12.22 8.35 9.75
N ILE A 202 -12.45 9.00 10.89
CA ILE A 202 -12.47 10.46 10.99
C ILE A 202 -11.02 10.86 11.26
N PRO A 203 -10.47 11.87 10.55
CA PRO A 203 -9.10 12.31 10.80
C PRO A 203 -8.87 12.55 12.29
N VAL A 204 -7.90 11.84 12.86
CA VAL A 204 -7.58 11.97 14.28
C VAL A 204 -7.14 13.40 14.55
N ILE A 205 -7.86 14.09 15.42
CA ILE A 205 -7.48 15.44 15.87
C ILE A 205 -6.55 15.27 17.06
N GLU A 206 -5.26 15.43 16.85
CA GLU A 206 -4.32 15.51 17.97
C GLU A 206 -4.58 16.78 18.78
N LEU A 207 -5.01 16.60 20.02
CA LEU A 207 -4.98 17.67 21.00
C LEU A 207 -3.49 17.98 21.25
N SER A 208 -3.07 19.23 21.00
CA SER A 208 -1.71 19.67 21.37
C SER A 208 -1.51 19.38 22.86
N LYS A 209 -0.63 18.43 23.18
CA LYS A 209 -0.12 18.36 24.55
C LYS A 209 0.51 19.73 24.85
N ARG A 210 -0.04 20.42 25.84
CA ARG A 210 0.52 21.66 26.38
C ARG A 210 1.85 21.39 27.05
#